data_06cccdc8174560551f3ff43317f2d48e
#
_entry.id   06cccdc8174560551f3ff43317f2d48e
#
_cell.length_a   1.000
_cell.length_b   1.000
_cell.length_c   1.000
_cell.angle_alpha   90.00
_cell.angle_beta   90.00
_cell.angle_gamma   90.00
#
_symmetry.space_group_name_H-M   'P 1'
#
loop_
_entity.id
_entity.type
_entity.pdbx_description
1 polymer ?
#
loop_
_entity_poly.entity_id
_entity_poly.type
_entity_poly.pdbx_seq_one_letter_code
_entity_poly.pdbx_strand_id
1 'polypeptide(L)'
;MNYREFVFLDALIRKIKDESNQAFYSQHVLDNTLVDWKHIEQILNDTYRITPECVELIDRKTQSKISIPLFTSAWSSTPRPDPQFVFEQINVGQSLVILGASKITKRVNDICSMIETIIPQTAVDVHAYCGLKKSKSFRAHYDNADNIILHQTGKCHWKVYKQHAKDCNFEYNVNGKDLDVEFECDLESGDMIYVPKHQYHECFPLKKRISLSFPIVNADTKLDRNWYSINNK
;
A
#
# COMPACT_ATOMS: atom_id res chain seq x y z
N MET A 1 -15.74 -9.67 -6.60
CA MET A 1 -15.94 -8.42 -7.39
C MET A 1 -17.18 -8.60 -8.22
N ASN A 2 -18.10 -7.63 -8.23
CA ASN A 2 -19.27 -7.68 -9.10
C ASN A 2 -18.91 -7.22 -10.53
N TYR A 3 -19.84 -7.36 -11.50
CA TYR A 3 -19.57 -7.04 -12.91
C TYR A 3 -19.27 -5.54 -13.13
N ARG A 4 -19.96 -4.63 -12.42
CA ARG A 4 -19.72 -3.18 -12.51
C ARG A 4 -18.32 -2.82 -12.02
N GLU A 5 -17.92 -3.31 -10.84
CA GLU A 5 -16.57 -3.10 -10.28
C GLU A 5 -15.49 -3.63 -11.24
N PHE A 6 -15.73 -4.81 -11.84
CA PHE A 6 -14.80 -5.41 -12.80
C PHE A 6 -14.60 -4.51 -14.02
N VAL A 7 -15.67 -4.11 -14.68
CA VAL A 7 -15.61 -3.28 -15.90
C VAL A 7 -14.97 -1.93 -15.61
N PHE A 8 -15.29 -1.34 -14.45
CA PHE A 8 -14.74 -0.04 -14.07
C PHE A 8 -13.26 -0.11 -13.77
N LEU A 9 -12.80 -1.09 -12.97
CA LEU A 9 -11.40 -1.32 -12.72
C LEU A 9 -10.60 -1.66 -13.99
N ASP A 10 -11.14 -2.51 -14.87
CA ASP A 10 -10.52 -2.83 -16.16
C ASP A 10 -10.27 -1.56 -16.99
N ALA A 11 -11.26 -0.69 -17.09
CA ALA A 11 -11.13 0.57 -17.83
C ALA A 11 -10.07 1.50 -17.20
N LEU A 12 -10.02 1.60 -15.88
CA LEU A 12 -9.03 2.44 -15.17
C LEU A 12 -7.62 1.88 -15.33
N ILE A 13 -7.42 0.56 -15.23
CA ILE A 13 -6.11 -0.06 -15.41
C ILE A 13 -5.63 0.09 -16.87
N ARG A 14 -6.52 -0.01 -17.85
CA ARG A 14 -6.18 0.28 -19.26
C ARG A 14 -5.78 1.74 -19.45
N LYS A 15 -6.49 2.68 -18.82
CA LYS A 15 -6.09 4.09 -18.81
C LYS A 15 -4.68 4.27 -18.24
N ILE A 16 -4.36 3.61 -17.13
CA ILE A 16 -3.00 3.64 -16.55
C ILE A 16 -1.97 3.11 -17.54
N LYS A 17 -2.25 2.00 -18.22
CA LYS A 17 -1.36 1.44 -19.23
C LYS A 17 -1.07 2.41 -20.37
N ASP A 18 -2.08 3.16 -20.80
CA ASP A 18 -2.02 4.03 -21.97
C ASP A 18 -1.50 5.44 -21.60
N GLU A 19 -1.74 5.92 -20.36
CA GLU A 19 -1.48 7.27 -19.88
C GLU A 19 -0.69 7.28 -18.55
N SER A 20 0.34 6.43 -18.43
CA SER A 20 1.04 6.14 -17.16
C SER A 20 1.76 7.32 -16.49
N ASN A 21 1.85 8.49 -17.12
CA ASN A 21 2.62 9.63 -16.61
C ASN A 21 1.78 10.67 -15.86
N GLN A 22 0.47 10.47 -15.72
CA GLN A 22 -0.43 11.42 -15.10
C GLN A 22 -1.16 10.81 -13.92
N ALA A 23 -0.99 11.38 -12.73
CA ALA A 23 -1.76 11.00 -11.58
C ALA A 23 -3.24 11.40 -11.73
N PHE A 24 -4.12 10.58 -11.19
CA PHE A 24 -5.56 10.87 -11.15
C PHE A 24 -6.23 10.13 -9.99
N TYR A 25 -7.43 10.54 -9.64
CA TYR A 25 -8.26 9.81 -8.70
C TYR A 25 -9.64 9.53 -9.32
N SER A 26 -10.31 8.51 -8.78
CA SER A 26 -11.64 8.08 -9.19
C SER A 26 -12.45 7.67 -7.97
N GLN A 27 -13.68 8.16 -7.90
CA GLN A 27 -14.60 7.85 -6.80
C GLN A 27 -15.46 6.62 -7.12
N HIS A 28 -15.88 5.92 -6.06
CA HIS A 28 -16.82 4.79 -6.14
C HIS A 28 -16.40 3.68 -7.13
N VAL A 29 -15.11 3.36 -7.15
CA VAL A 29 -14.54 2.28 -7.97
C VAL A 29 -15.01 0.92 -7.46
N LEU A 30 -15.13 0.79 -6.13
CA LEU A 30 -15.63 -0.40 -5.46
C LEU A 30 -16.90 -0.09 -4.66
N ASP A 31 -17.89 -0.95 -4.78
CA ASP A 31 -19.13 -0.87 -4.00
C ASP A 31 -18.95 -1.43 -2.58
N ASN A 32 -18.03 -2.39 -2.43
CA ASN A 32 -17.75 -3.06 -1.16
C ASN A 32 -16.25 -3.11 -0.87
N THR A 33 -15.90 -3.03 0.42
CA THR A 33 -14.52 -3.17 0.87
C THR A 33 -13.95 -4.55 0.51
N LEU A 34 -12.68 -4.58 0.10
CA LEU A 34 -11.92 -5.80 -0.12
C LEU A 34 -11.35 -6.37 1.17
N VAL A 35 -10.99 -5.45 2.08
CA VAL A 35 -10.33 -5.72 3.35
C VAL A 35 -10.89 -4.81 4.43
N ASP A 36 -11.23 -5.40 5.56
CA ASP A 36 -11.66 -4.71 6.78
C ASP A 36 -10.71 -5.02 7.96
N TRP A 37 -10.99 -4.46 9.13
CA TRP A 37 -10.17 -4.66 10.32
C TRP A 37 -10.15 -6.11 10.81
N LYS A 38 -11.19 -6.89 10.55
CA LYS A 38 -11.24 -8.32 10.89
C LYS A 38 -10.21 -9.12 10.10
N HIS A 39 -10.02 -8.77 8.82
CA HIS A 39 -8.97 -9.39 8.01
C HIS A 39 -7.56 -9.04 8.52
N ILE A 40 -7.34 -7.79 8.94
CA ILE A 40 -6.07 -7.36 9.54
C ILE A 40 -5.79 -8.11 10.84
N GLU A 41 -6.80 -8.23 11.70
CA GLU A 41 -6.71 -8.99 12.94
C GLU A 41 -6.39 -10.46 12.69
N GLN A 42 -7.07 -11.09 11.73
CA GLN A 42 -6.83 -12.49 11.35
C GLN A 42 -5.39 -12.71 10.87
N ILE A 43 -4.87 -11.82 10.02
CA ILE A 43 -3.49 -11.90 9.54
C ILE A 43 -2.50 -11.80 10.69
N LEU A 44 -2.63 -10.82 11.57
CA LEU A 44 -1.70 -10.61 12.68
C LEU A 44 -1.70 -11.78 13.66
N ASN A 45 -2.83 -12.47 13.82
CA ASN A 45 -2.95 -13.67 14.65
C ASN A 45 -2.62 -14.98 13.91
N ASP A 46 -2.47 -14.94 12.57
CA ASP A 46 -2.14 -16.13 11.79
C ASP A 46 -0.65 -16.47 11.90
N THR A 47 -0.38 -17.43 12.76
CA THR A 47 0.98 -17.88 13.06
C THR A 47 1.73 -18.51 11.88
N TYR A 48 1.10 -18.78 10.75
CA TYR A 48 1.71 -19.47 9.62
C TYR A 48 1.98 -18.58 8.40
N ARG A 49 1.42 -17.38 8.35
CA ARG A 49 1.44 -16.52 7.14
C ARG A 49 2.25 -15.25 7.27
N ILE A 50 2.49 -14.77 8.49
CA ILE A 50 3.23 -13.54 8.73
C ILE A 50 4.65 -13.84 9.18
N THR A 51 5.61 -13.35 8.42
CA THR A 51 7.01 -13.28 8.81
C THR A 51 7.34 -11.85 9.31
N PRO A 52 8.44 -11.68 10.06
CA PRO A 52 8.84 -10.35 10.56
C PRO A 52 8.98 -9.29 9.45
N GLU A 53 9.40 -9.72 8.26
CA GLU A 53 9.60 -8.84 7.10
C GLU A 53 8.30 -8.29 6.51
N CYS A 54 7.18 -8.97 6.79
CA CYS A 54 5.87 -8.57 6.27
C CYS A 54 5.16 -7.53 7.13
N VAL A 55 5.66 -7.20 8.33
CA VAL A 55 4.98 -6.29 9.26
C VAL A 55 5.89 -5.15 9.65
N GLU A 56 5.46 -3.95 9.39
CA GLU A 56 6.16 -2.73 9.79
C GLU A 56 5.27 -1.86 10.65
N LEU A 57 5.80 -1.37 11.76
CA LEU A 57 5.19 -0.32 12.55
C LEU A 57 5.96 0.98 12.32
N ILE A 58 5.23 2.05 12.04
CA ILE A 58 5.80 3.36 11.79
C ILE A 58 5.37 4.33 12.88
N ASP A 59 6.35 4.93 13.53
CA ASP A 59 6.11 5.96 14.53
C ASP A 59 5.50 7.21 13.87
N ARG A 60 4.36 7.63 14.38
CA ARG A 60 3.58 8.75 13.80
C ARG A 60 4.27 10.12 13.89
N LYS A 61 5.25 10.28 14.80
CA LYS A 61 5.94 11.56 15.01
C LYS A 61 7.24 11.63 14.22
N THR A 62 8.06 10.58 14.35
CA THR A 62 9.37 10.51 13.71
C THR A 62 9.32 9.93 12.31
N GLN A 63 8.25 9.15 12.00
CA GLN A 63 8.08 8.40 10.75
C GLN A 63 9.20 7.38 10.51
N SER A 64 9.81 6.93 11.58
CA SER A 64 10.77 5.84 11.58
C SER A 64 10.11 4.50 11.94
N LYS A 65 10.75 3.41 11.53
CA LYS A 65 10.30 2.07 11.90
C LYS A 65 10.48 1.81 13.39
N ILE A 66 9.47 1.22 14.01
CA ILE A 66 9.49 0.73 15.39
C ILE A 66 9.91 -0.73 15.35
N SER A 67 10.89 -1.11 16.17
CA SER A 67 11.28 -2.51 16.33
C SER A 67 10.15 -3.30 16.97
N ILE A 68 9.73 -4.39 16.33
CA ILE A 68 8.67 -5.27 16.81
C ILE A 68 9.33 -6.45 17.52
N PRO A 69 8.98 -6.74 18.78
CA PRO A 69 9.41 -7.96 19.44
C PRO A 69 9.01 -9.20 18.66
N LEU A 70 9.88 -10.19 18.67
CA LEU A 70 9.63 -11.48 18.02
C LEU A 70 9.41 -12.56 19.07
N PHE A 71 8.53 -13.49 18.77
CA PHE A 71 8.35 -14.69 19.57
C PHE A 71 8.45 -15.95 18.72
N THR A 72 8.76 -17.06 19.37
CA THR A 72 8.69 -18.41 18.78
C THR A 72 7.65 -19.23 19.53
N SER A 73 6.92 -20.08 18.86
CA SER A 73 5.99 -21.00 19.52
C SER A 73 6.67 -22.31 19.85
N ALA A 74 6.08 -23.10 20.74
CA ALA A 74 6.56 -24.45 21.06
C ALA A 74 6.59 -25.38 19.82
N TRP A 75 5.83 -25.07 18.80
CA TRP A 75 5.66 -25.86 17.59
C TRP A 75 6.40 -25.30 16.36
N SER A 76 6.99 -24.13 16.48
CA SER A 76 7.72 -23.49 15.38
C SER A 76 8.86 -22.64 15.91
N SER A 77 10.07 -22.94 15.45
CA SER A 77 11.27 -22.12 15.72
C SER A 77 11.33 -20.84 14.87
N THR A 78 10.43 -20.68 13.90
CA THR A 78 10.42 -19.49 13.04
C THR A 78 9.94 -18.27 13.85
N PRO A 79 10.77 -17.22 14.00
CA PRO A 79 10.39 -16.01 14.71
C PRO A 79 9.22 -15.30 14.01
N ARG A 80 8.35 -14.67 14.79
CA ARG A 80 7.15 -13.97 14.32
C ARG A 80 6.98 -12.67 15.04
N PRO A 81 6.37 -11.65 14.41
CA PRO A 81 5.99 -10.42 15.10
C PRO A 81 5.04 -10.72 16.25
N ASP A 82 5.26 -10.07 17.40
CA ASP A 82 4.34 -10.15 18.52
C ASP A 82 3.04 -9.40 18.19
N PRO A 83 1.91 -10.11 18.01
CA PRO A 83 0.65 -9.48 17.64
C PRO A 83 0.10 -8.58 18.75
N GLN A 84 0.32 -8.93 20.02
CA GLN A 84 -0.13 -8.10 21.13
C GLN A 84 0.59 -6.75 21.11
N PHE A 85 1.90 -6.75 20.96
CA PHE A 85 2.68 -5.51 20.83
C PHE A 85 2.20 -4.69 19.63
N VAL A 86 1.98 -5.31 18.47
CA VAL A 86 1.49 -4.62 17.27
C VAL A 86 0.14 -3.95 17.55
N PHE A 87 -0.82 -4.65 18.16
CA PHE A 87 -2.13 -4.08 18.49
C PHE A 87 -2.03 -2.94 19.50
N GLU A 88 -1.17 -3.04 20.51
CA GLU A 88 -0.92 -1.96 21.47
C GLU A 88 -0.39 -0.71 20.77
N GLN A 89 0.57 -0.86 19.85
CA GLN A 89 1.13 0.26 19.09
C GLN A 89 0.10 0.92 18.16
N ILE A 90 -0.74 0.16 17.48
CA ILE A 90 -1.83 0.70 16.67
C ILE A 90 -2.83 1.48 17.55
N ASN A 91 -3.15 0.97 18.73
CA ASN A 91 -4.08 1.62 19.66
C ASN A 91 -3.56 2.97 20.18
N VAL A 92 -2.25 3.11 20.39
CA VAL A 92 -1.66 4.42 20.76
C VAL A 92 -1.50 5.34 19.55
N GLY A 93 -1.77 4.87 18.34
CA GLY A 93 -1.88 5.66 17.12
C GLY A 93 -0.67 5.57 16.20
N GLN A 94 0.14 4.53 16.31
CA GLN A 94 1.17 4.22 15.31
C GLN A 94 0.53 3.68 14.03
N SER A 95 1.24 3.76 12.92
CA SER A 95 0.79 3.23 11.64
C SER A 95 1.34 1.83 11.42
N LEU A 96 0.48 0.93 10.97
CA LEU A 96 0.84 -0.43 10.58
C LEU A 96 0.93 -0.51 9.05
N VAL A 97 1.97 -1.15 8.55
CA VAL A 97 2.08 -1.55 7.14
C VAL A 97 2.24 -3.06 7.09
N ILE A 98 1.42 -3.72 6.30
CA ILE A 98 1.54 -5.14 6.00
C ILE A 98 1.98 -5.26 4.55
N LEU A 99 3.16 -5.83 4.33
CA LEU A 99 3.73 -6.12 3.03
C LEU A 99 3.30 -7.54 2.59
N GLY A 100 3.26 -7.79 1.29
CA GLY A 100 2.86 -9.11 0.77
C GLY A 100 1.39 -9.44 1.00
N ALA A 101 0.52 -8.43 1.07
CA ALA A 101 -0.90 -8.60 1.38
C ALA A 101 -1.75 -9.05 0.18
N SER A 102 -1.15 -9.42 -0.95
CA SER A 102 -1.89 -9.86 -2.16
C SER A 102 -2.82 -11.06 -1.91
N LYS A 103 -2.53 -11.89 -0.91
CA LYS A 103 -3.32 -13.07 -0.55
C LYS A 103 -4.27 -12.85 0.64
N ILE A 104 -4.45 -11.62 1.09
CA ILE A 104 -5.29 -11.32 2.26
C ILE A 104 -6.75 -11.73 2.03
N THR A 105 -7.26 -11.48 0.83
CA THR A 105 -8.54 -12.01 0.35
C THR A 105 -8.42 -12.45 -1.11
N LYS A 106 -9.31 -13.35 -1.55
CA LYS A 106 -9.36 -13.74 -2.96
C LYS A 106 -9.58 -12.53 -3.88
N ARG A 107 -10.43 -11.58 -3.49
CA ARG A 107 -10.73 -10.39 -4.29
C ARG A 107 -9.50 -9.50 -4.49
N VAL A 108 -8.62 -9.36 -3.48
CA VAL A 108 -7.35 -8.63 -3.60
C VAL A 108 -6.44 -9.33 -4.61
N ASN A 109 -6.30 -10.66 -4.51
CA ASN A 109 -5.50 -11.43 -5.45
C ASN A 109 -6.05 -11.36 -6.88
N ASP A 110 -7.37 -11.37 -7.07
CA ASP A 110 -8.01 -11.24 -8.39
C ASP A 110 -7.67 -9.88 -9.04
N ILE A 111 -7.57 -8.79 -8.24
CA ILE A 111 -7.15 -7.48 -8.74
C ILE A 111 -5.68 -7.48 -9.15
N CYS A 112 -4.79 -8.10 -8.37
CA CYS A 112 -3.38 -8.26 -8.78
C CYS A 112 -3.29 -8.96 -10.14
N SER A 113 -3.95 -10.09 -10.28
CA SER A 113 -3.99 -10.85 -11.55
C SER A 113 -4.58 -10.05 -12.72
N MET A 114 -5.59 -9.21 -12.45
CA MET A 114 -6.16 -8.32 -13.47
C MET A 114 -5.12 -7.28 -13.93
N ILE A 115 -4.42 -6.63 -13.01
CA ILE A 115 -3.38 -5.65 -13.34
C ILE A 115 -2.29 -6.31 -14.19
N GLU A 116 -1.76 -7.44 -13.74
CA GLU A 116 -0.71 -8.20 -14.45
C GLU A 116 -1.16 -8.68 -15.84
N THR A 117 -2.44 -8.99 -16.01
CA THR A 117 -3.02 -9.38 -17.31
C THR A 117 -3.11 -8.19 -18.28
N ILE A 118 -3.51 -7.02 -17.78
CA ILE A 118 -3.72 -5.83 -18.61
C ILE A 118 -2.38 -5.14 -18.91
N ILE A 119 -1.47 -5.11 -17.92
CA ILE A 119 -0.13 -4.54 -18.05
C ILE A 119 0.87 -5.70 -18.02
N PRO A 120 1.20 -6.28 -19.18
CA PRO A 120 2.08 -7.45 -19.25
C PRO A 120 3.50 -7.11 -18.80
N GLN A 121 4.26 -8.13 -18.41
CA GLN A 121 5.63 -8.02 -17.89
C GLN A 121 5.72 -7.20 -16.59
N THR A 122 4.64 -7.15 -15.82
CA THR A 122 4.62 -6.57 -14.49
C THR A 122 4.36 -7.61 -13.43
N ALA A 123 4.79 -7.30 -12.23
CA ALA A 123 4.46 -8.02 -11.02
C ALA A 123 3.82 -7.04 -10.03
N VAL A 124 2.79 -7.49 -9.35
CA VAL A 124 2.03 -6.68 -8.41
C VAL A 124 2.03 -7.34 -7.04
N ASP A 125 2.52 -6.63 -6.05
CA ASP A 125 2.29 -7.00 -4.66
C ASP A 125 1.26 -6.05 -4.05
N VAL A 126 0.89 -6.27 -2.80
CA VAL A 126 -0.03 -5.40 -2.08
C VAL A 126 0.55 -5.00 -0.74
N HIS A 127 0.54 -3.70 -0.48
CA HIS A 127 0.85 -3.16 0.83
C HIS A 127 -0.42 -2.62 1.49
N ALA A 128 -0.75 -3.14 2.67
CA ALA A 128 -1.89 -2.64 3.43
C ALA A 128 -1.44 -1.62 4.48
N TYR A 129 -1.85 -0.38 4.31
CA TYR A 129 -1.60 0.72 5.24
C TYR A 129 -2.76 0.87 6.21
N CYS A 130 -2.52 0.66 7.50
CA CYS A 130 -3.55 0.60 8.52
C CYS A 130 -3.26 1.57 9.67
N GLY A 131 -4.31 2.18 10.21
CA GLY A 131 -4.20 3.02 11.40
C GLY A 131 -5.56 3.29 12.04
N LEU A 132 -5.63 3.24 13.39
CA LEU A 132 -6.86 3.50 14.13
C LEU A 132 -7.09 4.99 14.40
N LYS A 133 -6.05 5.80 14.30
CA LYS A 133 -6.09 7.25 14.55
C LYS A 133 -5.55 7.99 13.32
N LYS A 134 -5.48 9.32 13.41
CA LYS A 134 -4.83 10.17 12.40
C LYS A 134 -3.31 9.93 12.39
N SER A 135 -2.90 8.75 11.94
CA SER A 135 -1.51 8.30 11.94
C SER A 135 -0.96 8.34 10.52
N LYS A 136 -0.06 9.28 10.28
CA LYS A 136 0.66 9.42 9.02
C LYS A 136 1.84 8.46 9.00
N SER A 137 2.01 7.73 7.90
CA SER A 137 3.12 6.79 7.75
C SER A 137 4.39 7.49 7.24
N PHE A 138 4.26 8.36 6.23
CA PHE A 138 5.39 8.99 5.55
C PHE A 138 5.13 10.48 5.29
N ARG A 139 6.20 11.28 5.16
CA ARG A 139 6.17 12.65 4.63
C ARG A 139 5.89 12.63 3.13
N ALA A 140 5.96 13.80 2.50
CA ALA A 140 5.97 13.86 1.05
C ALA A 140 7.17 13.06 0.52
N HIS A 141 6.89 12.08 -0.34
CA HIS A 141 7.86 11.15 -0.90
C HIS A 141 7.44 10.74 -2.31
N TYR A 142 8.29 10.01 -2.98
CA TYR A 142 7.98 9.34 -4.24
C TYR A 142 8.21 7.84 -4.11
N ASP A 143 7.58 7.06 -4.96
CA ASP A 143 7.81 5.62 -5.07
C ASP A 143 8.56 5.28 -6.36
N ASN A 144 9.32 4.19 -6.35
CA ASN A 144 10.01 3.66 -7.53
C ASN A 144 9.10 2.78 -8.41
N ALA A 145 7.83 2.70 -8.09
CA ALA A 145 6.82 1.96 -8.83
C ALA A 145 5.60 2.83 -9.09
N ASP A 146 4.88 2.56 -10.15
CA ASP A 146 3.53 3.06 -10.34
C ASP A 146 2.64 2.48 -9.26
N ASN A 147 1.76 3.29 -8.65
CA ASN A 147 0.92 2.85 -7.54
C ASN A 147 -0.56 3.08 -7.81
N ILE A 148 -1.34 2.01 -7.71
CA ILE A 148 -2.79 2.09 -7.57
C ILE A 148 -3.11 1.95 -6.09
N ILE A 149 -3.78 2.93 -5.51
CA ILE A 149 -4.23 2.88 -4.13
C ILE A 149 -5.75 2.80 -4.08
N LEU A 150 -6.28 1.69 -3.51
CA LEU A 150 -7.69 1.48 -3.26
C LEU A 150 -7.98 1.73 -1.77
N HIS A 151 -8.74 2.78 -1.48
CA HIS A 151 -9.10 3.11 -0.10
C HIS A 151 -10.24 2.22 0.39
N GLN A 152 -10.06 1.56 1.53
CA GLN A 152 -10.98 0.54 2.02
C GLN A 152 -11.84 1.02 3.19
N THR A 153 -11.28 1.80 4.10
CA THR A 153 -11.98 2.20 5.33
C THR A 153 -11.56 3.58 5.78
N GLY A 154 -12.52 4.41 6.13
CA GLY A 154 -12.30 5.73 6.71
C GLY A 154 -12.17 6.83 5.69
N LYS A 155 -11.26 7.77 5.93
CA LYS A 155 -11.04 8.94 5.06
C LYS A 155 -9.59 9.38 5.09
N CYS A 156 -9.01 9.63 3.92
CA CYS A 156 -7.67 10.17 3.76
C CYS A 156 -7.69 11.37 2.83
N HIS A 157 -6.94 12.40 3.18
CA HIS A 157 -6.64 13.51 2.29
C HIS A 157 -5.32 13.24 1.59
N TRP A 158 -5.28 13.37 0.28
CA TRP A 158 -4.11 13.17 -0.56
C TRP A 158 -3.68 14.46 -1.22
N LYS A 159 -2.37 14.67 -1.28
CA LYS A 159 -1.71 15.69 -2.10
C LYS A 159 -0.81 15.00 -3.10
N VAL A 160 -0.97 15.34 -4.35
CA VAL A 160 -0.05 14.98 -5.41
C VAL A 160 0.64 16.24 -5.88
N TYR A 161 1.96 16.16 -6.04
CA TYR A 161 2.79 17.32 -6.37
C TYR A 161 3.24 17.27 -7.83
N LYS A 162 3.52 18.43 -8.41
CA LYS A 162 3.99 18.56 -9.80
C LYS A 162 5.39 18.01 -10.01
N GLN A 163 6.18 17.94 -8.91
CA GLN A 163 7.57 17.50 -8.98
C GLN A 163 7.66 15.98 -9.12
N HIS A 164 8.55 15.56 -10.01
CA HIS A 164 8.97 14.18 -10.17
C HIS A 164 10.44 14.06 -9.78
N ALA A 165 10.83 13.01 -9.08
CA ALA A 165 12.23 12.67 -8.87
C ALA A 165 12.83 12.23 -10.20
N LYS A 166 13.78 12.99 -10.74
CA LYS A 166 14.41 12.70 -12.04
C LYS A 166 15.52 11.68 -11.95
N ASP A 167 16.13 11.52 -10.76
CA ASP A 167 17.25 10.63 -10.50
C ASP A 167 17.15 10.05 -9.09
N CYS A 168 17.78 8.91 -8.86
CA CYS A 168 17.85 8.24 -7.55
C CYS A 168 18.58 9.07 -6.47
N ASN A 169 19.15 10.21 -6.82
CA ASN A 169 19.90 11.11 -5.94
C ASN A 169 19.03 12.17 -5.25
N PHE A 170 17.73 12.23 -5.55
CA PHE A 170 16.83 13.12 -4.82
C PHE A 170 16.52 12.55 -3.45
N GLU A 171 16.37 13.44 -2.46
CA GLU A 171 15.91 13.03 -1.14
C GLU A 171 14.55 12.34 -1.27
N TYR A 172 14.50 11.10 -0.78
CA TYR A 172 13.30 10.28 -0.81
C TYR A 172 12.14 10.94 -0.06
N ASN A 173 12.43 11.59 1.08
CA ASN A 173 11.46 12.32 1.88
C ASN A 173 11.78 13.81 1.92
N VAL A 174 10.84 14.63 1.53
CA VAL A 174 10.96 16.09 1.54
C VAL A 174 9.87 16.75 2.37
N ASN A 175 10.04 18.02 2.67
CA ASN A 175 8.95 18.80 3.26
C ASN A 175 7.96 19.15 2.14
N GLY A 176 6.71 18.68 2.24
CA GLY A 176 5.68 18.98 1.24
C GLY A 176 5.34 20.47 1.08
N LYS A 177 5.84 21.36 1.97
CA LYS A 177 5.72 22.82 1.82
C LYS A 177 6.64 23.38 0.74
N ASP A 178 7.67 22.64 0.37
CA ASP A 178 8.66 23.01 -0.64
C ASP A 178 8.28 22.50 -2.04
N LEU A 179 7.09 21.90 -2.17
CA LEU A 179 6.58 21.32 -3.40
C LEU A 179 5.30 22.02 -3.86
N ASP A 180 5.14 22.15 -5.18
CA ASP A 180 3.93 22.69 -5.79
C ASP A 180 2.86 21.60 -5.91
N VAL A 181 1.69 21.85 -5.37
CA VAL A 181 0.57 20.93 -5.46
C VAL A 181 0.03 20.91 -6.90
N GLU A 182 -0.11 19.73 -7.47
CA GLU A 182 -0.80 19.51 -8.75
C GLU A 182 -2.31 19.40 -8.50
N PHE A 183 -2.70 18.50 -7.59
CA PHE A 183 -4.07 18.41 -7.11
C PHE A 183 -4.13 17.84 -5.70
N GLU A 184 -5.26 18.04 -5.06
CA GLU A 184 -5.62 17.45 -3.78
C GLU A 184 -6.96 16.73 -3.90
N CYS A 185 -7.12 15.63 -3.19
CA CYS A 185 -8.39 14.91 -3.12
C CYS A 185 -8.59 14.24 -1.77
N ASP A 186 -9.85 14.05 -1.40
CA ASP A 186 -10.23 13.20 -0.28
C ASP A 186 -10.67 11.86 -0.81
N LEU A 187 -10.11 10.77 -0.29
CA LEU A 187 -10.54 9.40 -0.59
C LEU A 187 -11.39 8.88 0.55
N GLU A 188 -12.52 8.31 0.20
CA GLU A 188 -13.42 7.55 1.07
C GLU A 188 -13.43 6.07 0.65
N SER A 189 -14.15 5.25 1.41
CA SER A 189 -14.20 3.81 1.13
C SER A 189 -14.71 3.53 -0.30
N GLY A 190 -13.96 2.74 -1.06
CA GLY A 190 -14.24 2.42 -2.46
C GLY A 190 -13.59 3.33 -3.49
N ASP A 191 -12.95 4.43 -3.06
CA ASP A 191 -12.25 5.34 -3.97
C ASP A 191 -10.84 4.83 -4.30
N MET A 192 -10.32 5.33 -5.42
CA MET A 192 -9.01 4.99 -5.96
C MET A 192 -8.21 6.26 -6.27
N ILE A 193 -6.91 6.21 -6.03
CA ILE A 193 -5.94 7.15 -6.61
C ILE A 193 -4.84 6.36 -7.32
N TYR A 194 -4.41 6.85 -8.47
CA TYR A 194 -3.21 6.40 -9.17
C TYR A 194 -2.14 7.47 -9.08
N VAL A 195 -0.93 7.06 -8.71
CA VAL A 195 0.25 7.92 -8.66
C VAL A 195 1.36 7.27 -9.48
N PRO A 196 1.88 7.94 -10.53
CA PRO A 196 3.01 7.45 -11.29
C PRO A 196 4.28 7.32 -10.45
N LYS A 197 5.14 6.40 -10.83
CA LYS A 197 6.48 6.30 -10.24
C LYS A 197 7.20 7.65 -10.29
N HIS A 198 7.98 7.91 -9.25
CA HIS A 198 8.80 9.11 -9.08
C HIS A 198 8.02 10.41 -8.92
N GLN A 199 6.69 10.41 -8.89
CA GLN A 199 5.90 11.61 -8.59
C GLN A 199 5.75 11.76 -7.08
N TYR A 200 6.09 12.95 -6.55
CA TYR A 200 5.92 13.23 -5.13
C TYR A 200 4.46 13.26 -4.72
N HIS A 201 4.19 12.62 -3.59
CA HIS A 201 2.84 12.56 -3.02
C HIS A 201 2.88 12.45 -1.50
N GLU A 202 1.75 12.72 -0.88
CA GLU A 202 1.59 12.67 0.58
C GLU A 202 0.16 12.32 0.97
N CYS A 203 0.01 11.43 1.95
CA CYS A 203 -1.29 11.01 2.49
C CYS A 203 -1.46 11.46 3.93
N PHE A 204 -2.60 12.09 4.22
CA PHE A 204 -3.00 12.56 5.53
C PHE A 204 -4.24 11.80 6.00
N PRO A 205 -4.12 10.81 6.87
CA PRO A 205 -5.27 10.12 7.42
C PRO A 205 -6.12 11.07 8.27
N LEU A 206 -7.40 11.20 7.94
CA LEU A 206 -8.36 12.05 8.65
C LEU A 206 -9.14 11.26 9.69
N LYS A 207 -9.27 9.94 9.49
CA LYS A 207 -9.95 8.98 10.37
C LYS A 207 -9.13 7.68 10.46
N LYS A 208 -9.62 6.69 11.21
CA LYS A 208 -9.10 5.32 11.10
C LYS A 208 -9.13 4.87 9.64
N ARG A 209 -8.09 4.17 9.20
CA ARG A 209 -7.97 3.80 7.78
C ARG A 209 -7.49 2.39 7.55
N ILE A 210 -7.89 1.86 6.43
CA ILE A 210 -7.22 0.80 5.68
C ILE A 210 -7.13 1.29 4.24
N SER A 211 -5.93 1.31 3.68
CA SER A 211 -5.68 1.59 2.25
C SER A 211 -4.81 0.47 1.69
N LEU A 212 -5.17 -0.05 0.53
CA LEU A 212 -4.37 -1.04 -0.19
C LEU A 212 -3.62 -0.33 -1.31
N SER A 213 -2.31 -0.40 -1.29
CA SER A 213 -1.42 0.05 -2.35
C SER A 213 -1.01 -1.15 -3.19
N PHE A 214 -1.13 -1.02 -4.49
CA PHE A 214 -0.76 -2.01 -5.51
C PHE A 214 0.41 -1.45 -6.32
N PRO A 215 1.66 -1.55 -5.84
CA PRO A 215 2.82 -1.17 -6.61
C PRO A 215 2.95 -2.07 -7.83
N ILE A 216 3.05 -1.44 -9.01
CA ILE A 216 3.22 -2.11 -10.30
C ILE A 216 4.69 -2.04 -10.65
N VAL A 217 5.38 -3.16 -10.56
CA VAL A 217 6.83 -3.26 -10.81
C VAL A 217 7.06 -3.97 -12.13
N ASN A 218 8.04 -3.53 -12.90
CA ASN A 218 8.44 -4.23 -14.10
C ASN A 218 9.18 -5.52 -13.73
N ALA A 219 8.65 -6.67 -14.13
CA ALA A 219 9.22 -8.00 -13.85
C ALA A 219 10.57 -8.26 -14.53
N ASP A 220 10.94 -7.45 -15.52
CA ASP A 220 12.21 -7.59 -16.23
C ASP A 220 13.39 -6.91 -15.53
N THR A 221 13.16 -6.09 -14.50
CA THR A 221 14.24 -5.44 -13.77
C THR A 221 14.86 -6.36 -12.72
N LYS A 222 16.17 -6.25 -12.49
CA LYS A 222 16.85 -7.05 -11.46
C LYS A 222 16.34 -6.78 -10.04
N LEU A 223 15.84 -5.58 -9.77
CA LEU A 223 15.21 -5.20 -8.50
C LEU A 223 13.93 -5.97 -8.29
N ASP A 224 13.11 -6.11 -9.33
CA ASP A 224 11.84 -6.81 -9.28
C ASP A 224 12.03 -8.30 -9.02
N ARG A 225 13.08 -8.90 -9.58
CA ARG A 225 13.42 -10.31 -9.34
C ARG A 225 13.81 -10.62 -7.89
N ASN A 226 14.39 -9.66 -7.18
CA ASN A 226 14.71 -9.84 -5.76
C ASN A 226 13.48 -9.84 -4.87
N TRP A 227 12.40 -9.21 -5.25
CA TRP A 227 11.12 -9.24 -4.56
C TRP A 227 10.39 -10.58 -4.74
N TYR A 228 10.60 -11.23 -5.88
CA TYR A 228 9.93 -12.47 -6.25
C TYR A 228 10.88 -13.67 -6.38
N SER A 229 12.16 -13.50 -6.16
CA SER A 229 13.09 -14.62 -6.21
C SER A 229 12.88 -15.53 -5.00
N ILE A 230 11.90 -16.36 -5.10
CA ILE A 230 12.01 -17.69 -4.55
C ILE A 230 13.24 -18.28 -5.26
N ASN A 231 14.36 -18.29 -4.55
CA ASN A 231 15.61 -18.92 -4.91
C ASN A 231 15.52 -19.96 -6.03
N ASN A 232 15.83 -19.56 -7.25
CA ASN A 232 16.37 -20.48 -8.24
C ASN A 232 17.86 -20.66 -7.89
N LYS A 233 18.13 -21.59 -6.99
CA LYS A 233 19.38 -22.32 -6.90
C LYS A 233 19.13 -23.74 -7.31
#